data_39c8322a977fbbf750f3b46e50d5a976
#
_entry.id   39c8322a977fbbf750f3b46e50d5a976
#
_cell.length_a   1.000
_cell.length_b   1.000
_cell.length_c   1.000
_cell.angle_alpha   90.00
_cell.angle_beta   90.00
_cell.angle_gamma   90.00
#
_symmetry.space_group_name_H-M   'P 1'
#
loop_
_entity.id
_entity.type
_entity.pdbx_description
1 polymer ?
#
loop_
_entity_poly.entity_id
_entity_poly.type
_entity_poly.pdbx_seq_one_letter_code
_entity_poly.pdbx_strand_id
1 'polypeptide(L)'
;MDFNLSEDQQAFAETARQFAESELAPHAAKWDREHIFPKDTIKAAGELGFCGLYTPEEAGGLGLSRLDSSIIFEQLAMGCTATTAMLTIHNMATWMVASFGTDAVKDAYVEQLVMGELLASYCLTEPGSGSDAASLKTKAVLEGDEYVINGSKMFISGAGETEVLVVMARTGGEGAAGISAFVVPADAQGVEYGKAEEKMGWNAQPTRLISFEDVRIPAHNLLGKEGEGFKFAMQGLDGGRINIATCSIGTAQAALNTAKEYLKERTQFGKPLAAFQALQFKIADMNTELVAARQMVRLAAFKLDTGDSEKTTYCAMAKRFATDVGFNVCNEALQVHGGYGYIKEYPLERHVRDVRVHQILEGTNEIMRVIIARRILAESASDVL
;
A
#
# COMPACT_ATOMS: atom_id res chain seq x y z
N MET A 1 12.95 12.50 23.44
CA MET A 1 12.22 12.06 22.23
C MET A 1 12.60 13.06 21.14
N ASP A 2 13.24 12.61 20.09
CA ASP A 2 13.59 13.47 18.94
C ASP A 2 12.58 13.22 17.82
N PHE A 3 12.01 14.28 17.27
CA PHE A 3 11.07 14.25 16.16
C PHE A 3 11.70 14.67 14.83
N ASN A 4 13.00 15.03 14.85
CA ASN A 4 13.75 15.33 13.65
C ASN A 4 14.15 14.04 12.93
N LEU A 5 14.26 14.13 11.60
CA LEU A 5 14.85 13.06 10.81
C LEU A 5 16.34 12.97 11.07
N SER A 6 16.87 11.76 11.16
CA SER A 6 18.33 11.52 11.15
C SER A 6 18.93 11.95 9.81
N GLU A 7 20.26 12.04 9.73
CA GLU A 7 20.97 12.33 8.48
C GLU A 7 20.66 11.29 7.40
N ASP A 8 20.63 10.00 7.76
CA ASP A 8 20.29 8.91 6.85
C ASP A 8 18.84 9.04 6.36
N GLN A 9 17.89 9.31 7.26
CA GLN A 9 16.49 9.52 6.91
C GLN A 9 16.29 10.73 5.99
N GLN A 10 17.07 11.79 6.17
CA GLN A 10 17.07 12.94 5.27
C GLN A 10 17.61 12.58 3.89
N ALA A 11 18.67 11.76 3.82
CA ALA A 11 19.23 11.26 2.57
C ALA A 11 18.22 10.35 1.83
N PHE A 12 17.54 9.44 2.55
CA PHE A 12 16.49 8.60 1.98
C PHE A 12 15.34 9.44 1.42
N ALA A 13 14.86 10.42 2.19
CA ALA A 13 13.80 11.34 1.74
C ALA A 13 14.22 12.09 0.48
N GLU A 14 15.44 12.61 0.43
CA GLU A 14 15.97 13.37 -0.70
C GLU A 14 16.08 12.51 -1.96
N THR A 15 16.63 11.30 -1.86
CA THR A 15 16.72 10.36 -2.99
C THR A 15 15.34 9.99 -3.54
N ALA A 16 14.40 9.68 -2.65
CA ALA A 16 13.03 9.35 -3.02
C ALA A 16 12.29 10.55 -3.64
N ARG A 17 12.51 11.77 -3.11
CA ARG A 17 11.96 13.01 -3.66
C ARG A 17 12.47 13.28 -5.08
N GLN A 18 13.78 13.16 -5.31
CA GLN A 18 14.38 13.35 -6.64
C GLN A 18 13.80 12.35 -7.64
N PHE A 19 13.68 11.08 -7.28
CA PHE A 19 13.05 10.08 -8.13
C PHE A 19 11.56 10.39 -8.40
N ALA A 20 10.83 10.83 -7.39
CA ALA A 20 9.42 11.21 -7.55
C ALA A 20 9.24 12.40 -8.50
N GLU A 21 10.13 13.41 -8.40
CA GLU A 21 10.08 14.61 -9.24
C GLU A 21 10.52 14.34 -10.69
N SER A 22 11.51 13.46 -10.92
CA SER A 22 12.03 13.16 -12.27
C SER A 22 11.26 12.06 -12.99
N GLU A 23 10.89 10.98 -12.29
CA GLU A 23 10.39 9.74 -12.91
C GLU A 23 8.89 9.50 -12.70
N LEU A 24 8.27 10.07 -11.64
CA LEU A 24 6.87 9.81 -11.35
C LEU A 24 5.96 10.99 -11.73
N ALA A 25 6.21 12.16 -11.18
CA ALA A 25 5.31 13.32 -11.33
C ALA A 25 5.08 13.75 -12.78
N PRO A 26 6.09 13.78 -13.67
CA PRO A 26 5.91 14.19 -15.07
C PRO A 26 5.00 13.25 -15.86
N HIS A 27 4.92 11.99 -15.45
CA HIS A 27 4.23 10.94 -16.19
C HIS A 27 2.86 10.56 -15.59
N ALA A 28 2.62 10.87 -14.32
CA ALA A 28 1.46 10.41 -13.55
C ALA A 28 0.11 10.75 -14.22
N ALA A 29 -0.04 11.93 -14.80
CA ALA A 29 -1.25 12.35 -15.50
C ALA A 29 -1.51 11.53 -16.78
N LYS A 30 -0.46 11.18 -17.51
CA LYS A 30 -0.55 10.34 -18.71
C LYS A 30 -0.91 8.91 -18.31
N TRP A 31 -0.22 8.34 -17.34
CA TRP A 31 -0.47 6.98 -16.86
C TRP A 31 -1.91 6.79 -16.35
N ASP A 32 -2.43 7.77 -15.59
CA ASP A 32 -3.83 7.74 -15.14
C ASP A 32 -4.81 7.79 -16.30
N ARG A 33 -4.60 8.70 -17.26
CA ARG A 33 -5.52 8.90 -18.39
C ARG A 33 -5.54 7.73 -19.36
N GLU A 34 -4.37 7.14 -19.63
CA GLU A 34 -4.16 6.10 -20.63
C GLU A 34 -4.11 4.68 -20.03
N HIS A 35 -4.32 4.56 -18.70
CA HIS A 35 -4.28 3.31 -17.96
C HIS A 35 -2.96 2.55 -18.14
N ILE A 36 -1.84 3.26 -18.13
CA ILE A 36 -0.50 2.69 -18.34
C ILE A 36 0.04 2.19 -17.00
N PHE A 37 0.43 0.92 -16.96
CA PHE A 37 1.18 0.37 -15.85
C PHE A 37 2.70 0.58 -16.09
N PRO A 38 3.41 1.39 -15.28
CA PRO A 38 4.76 1.84 -15.58
C PRO A 38 5.83 0.85 -15.11
N LYS A 39 5.90 -0.36 -15.71
CA LYS A 39 6.86 -1.41 -15.32
C LYS A 39 8.31 -0.94 -15.36
N ASP A 40 8.72 -0.23 -16.41
CA ASP A 40 10.10 0.24 -16.55
C ASP A 40 10.48 1.23 -15.44
N THR A 41 9.54 2.10 -15.05
CA THR A 41 9.75 3.04 -13.92
C THR A 41 9.82 2.31 -12.58
N ILE A 42 9.02 1.25 -12.39
CA ILE A 42 9.09 0.42 -11.19
C ILE A 42 10.43 -0.33 -11.14
N LYS A 43 10.93 -0.83 -12.27
CA LYS A 43 12.25 -1.45 -12.36
C LYS A 43 13.35 -0.45 -12.02
N ALA A 44 13.30 0.77 -12.54
CA ALA A 44 14.25 1.83 -12.18
C ALA A 44 14.19 2.19 -10.68
N ALA A 45 13.00 2.11 -10.05
CA ALA A 45 12.86 2.23 -8.60
C ALA A 45 13.55 1.07 -7.86
N GLY A 46 13.53 -0.15 -8.41
CA GLY A 46 14.24 -1.32 -7.89
C GLY A 46 15.76 -1.14 -7.89
N GLU A 47 16.34 -0.50 -8.91
CA GLU A 47 17.78 -0.17 -8.98
C GLU A 47 18.22 0.76 -7.82
N LEU A 48 17.29 1.54 -7.26
CA LEU A 48 17.50 2.36 -6.06
C LEU A 48 17.10 1.63 -4.76
N GLY A 49 16.74 0.35 -4.83
CA GLY A 49 16.34 -0.47 -3.70
C GLY A 49 14.89 -0.29 -3.25
N PHE A 50 14.08 0.51 -3.97
CA PHE A 50 12.70 0.82 -3.54
C PHE A 50 11.73 -0.37 -3.69
N CYS A 51 12.15 -1.46 -4.31
CA CYS A 51 11.38 -2.70 -4.41
C CYS A 51 11.63 -3.68 -3.24
N GLY A 52 12.65 -3.43 -2.39
CA GLY A 52 13.02 -4.31 -1.28
C GLY A 52 13.33 -3.56 0.02
N LEU A 53 12.62 -2.48 0.35
CA LEU A 53 12.97 -1.55 1.43
C LEU A 53 13.12 -2.24 2.79
N TYR A 54 12.15 -3.04 3.21
CA TYR A 54 12.15 -3.76 4.49
C TYR A 54 12.26 -5.28 4.33
N THR A 55 12.66 -5.73 3.15
CA THR A 55 13.11 -7.11 2.95
C THR A 55 14.46 -7.28 3.65
N PRO A 56 14.69 -8.37 4.40
CA PRO A 56 15.95 -8.58 5.15
C PRO A 56 17.18 -8.47 4.25
N GLU A 57 18.29 -7.92 4.81
CA GLU A 57 19.56 -7.76 4.09
C GLU A 57 20.16 -9.11 3.64
N GLU A 58 20.04 -10.14 4.50
CA GLU A 58 20.48 -11.50 4.17
C GLU A 58 19.72 -12.14 3.00
N ALA A 59 18.55 -11.59 2.67
CA ALA A 59 17.76 -11.98 1.52
C ALA A 59 17.93 -11.02 0.32
N GLY A 60 18.86 -10.07 0.40
CA GLY A 60 19.18 -9.12 -0.66
C GLY A 60 18.40 -7.81 -0.62
N GLY A 61 17.53 -7.60 0.37
CA GLY A 61 16.82 -6.34 0.58
C GLY A 61 17.65 -5.27 1.27
N LEU A 62 17.07 -4.10 1.53
CA LEU A 62 17.74 -3.02 2.27
C LEU A 62 17.62 -3.15 3.80
N GLY A 63 16.79 -4.04 4.32
CA GLY A 63 16.60 -4.25 5.76
C GLY A 63 16.14 -3.01 6.54
N LEU A 64 15.59 -2.01 5.86
CA LEU A 64 15.17 -0.76 6.50
C LEU A 64 14.01 -0.97 7.46
N SER A 65 13.91 -0.11 8.46
CA SER A 65 12.78 -0.05 9.35
C SER A 65 11.49 0.36 8.60
N ARG A 66 10.33 0.07 9.18
CA ARG A 66 9.06 0.57 8.65
C ARG A 66 8.95 2.09 8.74
N LEU A 67 9.62 2.67 9.74
CA LEU A 67 9.73 4.12 9.86
C LEU A 67 10.50 4.71 8.66
N ASP A 68 11.68 4.18 8.34
CA ASP A 68 12.48 4.66 7.21
C ASP A 68 11.77 4.43 5.87
N SER A 69 11.15 3.26 5.69
CA SER A 69 10.34 2.94 4.52
C SER A 69 9.16 3.90 4.35
N SER A 70 8.52 4.32 5.46
CA SER A 70 7.43 5.30 5.41
C SER A 70 7.89 6.67 4.94
N ILE A 71 9.10 7.08 5.29
CA ILE A 71 9.70 8.35 4.83
C ILE A 71 9.92 8.32 3.31
N ILE A 72 10.42 7.20 2.79
CA ILE A 72 10.63 6.99 1.35
C ILE A 72 9.28 6.99 0.60
N PHE A 73 8.33 6.17 1.04
CA PHE A 73 7.02 6.08 0.37
C PHE A 73 6.24 7.39 0.42
N GLU A 74 6.38 8.19 1.46
CA GLU A 74 5.76 9.52 1.52
C GLU A 74 6.23 10.40 0.35
N GLN A 75 7.54 10.43 0.08
CA GLN A 75 8.10 11.23 -1.01
C GLN A 75 7.68 10.68 -2.40
N LEU A 76 7.73 9.36 -2.58
CA LEU A 76 7.30 8.73 -3.83
C LEU A 76 5.82 9.00 -4.14
N ALA A 77 4.96 8.96 -3.12
CA ALA A 77 3.51 9.20 -3.27
C ALA A 77 3.18 10.65 -3.65
N MET A 78 4.07 11.62 -3.37
CA MET A 78 3.93 12.98 -3.87
C MET A 78 4.03 13.05 -5.40
N GLY A 79 4.80 12.14 -6.03
CA GLY A 79 4.93 12.05 -7.48
C GLY A 79 3.78 11.30 -8.15
N CYS A 80 3.49 10.08 -7.69
CA CYS A 80 2.39 9.26 -8.22
C CYS A 80 1.85 8.31 -7.17
N THR A 81 0.64 8.56 -6.70
CA THR A 81 -0.07 7.74 -5.69
C THR A 81 -0.22 6.29 -6.13
N ALA A 82 -0.73 6.06 -7.34
CA ALA A 82 -1.04 4.72 -7.84
C ALA A 82 0.21 3.85 -8.01
N THR A 83 1.30 4.40 -8.54
CA THR A 83 2.58 3.68 -8.71
C THR A 83 3.22 3.40 -7.35
N THR A 84 3.21 4.36 -6.42
CA THR A 84 3.72 4.15 -5.06
C THR A 84 2.92 3.09 -4.32
N ALA A 85 1.59 3.10 -4.44
CA ALA A 85 0.75 2.08 -3.84
C ALA A 85 1.10 0.68 -4.39
N MET A 86 1.37 0.53 -5.68
CA MET A 86 1.85 -0.74 -6.25
C MET A 86 3.21 -1.14 -5.67
N LEU A 87 4.15 -0.20 -5.52
CA LEU A 87 5.45 -0.47 -4.86
C LEU A 87 5.27 -0.95 -3.42
N THR A 88 4.30 -0.39 -2.68
CA THR A 88 4.03 -0.83 -1.30
C THR A 88 3.47 -2.25 -1.24
N ILE A 89 2.58 -2.63 -2.16
CA ILE A 89 2.03 -3.98 -2.28
C ILE A 89 3.13 -4.98 -2.68
N HIS A 90 3.95 -4.61 -3.65
CA HIS A 90 5.09 -5.39 -4.08
C HIS A 90 6.07 -5.65 -2.94
N ASN A 91 6.47 -4.61 -2.19
CA ASN A 91 7.34 -4.75 -1.02
C ASN A 91 6.74 -5.68 0.05
N MET A 92 5.42 -5.63 0.28
CA MET A 92 4.75 -6.52 1.24
C MET A 92 4.80 -7.97 0.77
N ALA A 93 4.52 -8.24 -0.50
CA ALA A 93 4.59 -9.58 -1.07
C ALA A 93 6.03 -10.11 -1.09
N THR A 94 7.00 -9.30 -1.50
CA THR A 94 8.44 -9.64 -1.50
C THR A 94 8.92 -9.98 -0.09
N TRP A 95 8.56 -9.16 0.91
CA TRP A 95 8.86 -9.45 2.30
C TRP A 95 8.27 -10.78 2.78
N MET A 96 7.04 -11.13 2.38
CA MET A 96 6.44 -12.42 2.73
C MET A 96 7.22 -13.59 2.12
N VAL A 97 7.61 -13.49 0.85
CA VAL A 97 8.43 -14.50 0.17
C VAL A 97 9.79 -14.67 0.84
N ALA A 98 10.46 -13.56 1.12
CA ALA A 98 11.79 -13.55 1.76
C ALA A 98 11.74 -14.08 3.21
N SER A 99 10.70 -13.74 3.98
CA SER A 99 10.62 -14.10 5.40
C SER A 99 10.14 -15.54 5.64
N PHE A 100 9.26 -16.06 4.78
CA PHE A 100 8.57 -17.34 5.02
C PHE A 100 8.78 -18.38 3.93
N GLY A 101 9.41 -18.03 2.81
CA GLY A 101 9.72 -18.96 1.73
C GLY A 101 10.73 -20.01 2.14
N THR A 102 10.65 -21.18 1.52
CA THR A 102 11.73 -22.18 1.55
C THR A 102 12.97 -21.63 0.84
N ASP A 103 14.14 -22.23 1.06
CA ASP A 103 15.37 -21.81 0.37
C ASP A 103 15.19 -21.86 -1.15
N ALA A 104 14.53 -22.91 -1.69
CA ALA A 104 14.25 -23.02 -3.11
C ALA A 104 13.38 -21.87 -3.64
N VAL A 105 12.39 -21.40 -2.88
CA VAL A 105 11.54 -20.25 -3.25
C VAL A 105 12.31 -18.94 -3.15
N LYS A 106 13.13 -18.78 -2.11
CA LYS A 106 13.97 -17.57 -1.95
C LYS A 106 14.98 -17.46 -3.08
N ASP A 107 15.68 -18.53 -3.39
CA ASP A 107 16.70 -18.58 -4.46
C ASP A 107 16.07 -18.32 -5.84
N ALA A 108 14.82 -18.73 -6.05
CA ALA A 108 14.14 -18.56 -7.34
C ALA A 108 13.61 -17.13 -7.56
N TYR A 109 13.22 -16.42 -6.50
CA TYR A 109 12.41 -15.20 -6.67
C TYR A 109 12.95 -13.95 -5.98
N VAL A 110 13.62 -14.05 -4.82
CA VAL A 110 13.80 -12.87 -3.95
C VAL A 110 14.72 -11.84 -4.57
N GLU A 111 15.85 -12.23 -5.16
CA GLU A 111 16.75 -11.30 -5.82
C GLU A 111 16.06 -10.49 -6.92
N GLN A 112 15.33 -11.16 -7.80
CA GLN A 112 14.63 -10.54 -8.91
C GLN A 112 13.47 -9.64 -8.43
N LEU A 113 12.78 -10.02 -7.33
CA LEU A 113 11.74 -9.19 -6.72
C LEU A 113 12.33 -7.94 -6.09
N VAL A 114 13.42 -8.04 -5.36
CA VAL A 114 14.09 -6.90 -4.72
C VAL A 114 14.62 -5.90 -5.76
N MET A 115 15.12 -6.41 -6.88
CA MET A 115 15.59 -5.58 -8.01
C MET A 115 14.44 -5.03 -8.90
N GLY A 116 13.18 -5.42 -8.63
CA GLY A 116 12.05 -5.02 -9.47
C GLY A 116 12.06 -5.62 -10.88
N GLU A 117 12.86 -6.66 -11.11
CA GLU A 117 12.88 -7.42 -12.37
C GLU A 117 11.64 -8.29 -12.51
N LEU A 118 11.20 -8.88 -11.41
CA LEU A 118 9.89 -9.49 -11.23
C LEU A 118 9.06 -8.65 -10.28
N LEU A 119 7.77 -8.59 -10.51
CA LEU A 119 6.81 -7.92 -9.64
C LEU A 119 5.88 -8.94 -8.99
N ALA A 120 5.44 -8.63 -7.76
CA ALA A 120 4.56 -9.51 -7.00
C ALA A 120 3.22 -8.85 -6.68
N SER A 121 2.16 -9.65 -6.74
CA SER A 121 0.81 -9.33 -6.28
C SER A 121 0.47 -10.06 -4.99
N TYR A 122 -0.32 -9.42 -4.12
CA TYR A 122 -0.85 -10.00 -2.89
C TYR A 122 -2.32 -10.43 -3.09
N CYS A 123 -2.60 -11.72 -2.95
CA CYS A 123 -3.85 -12.36 -3.35
C CYS A 123 -4.61 -12.92 -2.14
N LEU A 124 -5.29 -12.07 -1.36
CA LEU A 124 -6.10 -12.47 -0.20
C LEU A 124 -7.60 -12.44 -0.52
N THR A 125 -8.10 -11.30 -0.97
CA THR A 125 -9.54 -10.99 -1.14
C THR A 125 -10.19 -11.90 -2.18
N GLU A 126 -11.43 -12.33 -1.90
CA GLU A 126 -12.27 -13.11 -2.82
C GLU A 126 -13.60 -12.38 -3.07
N PRO A 127 -14.37 -12.74 -4.11
CA PRO A 127 -15.68 -12.13 -4.36
C PRO A 127 -16.63 -12.21 -3.15
N GLY A 128 -16.54 -13.25 -2.33
CA GLY A 128 -17.37 -13.46 -1.14
C GLY A 128 -16.66 -13.18 0.19
N SER A 129 -15.42 -12.73 0.19
CA SER A 129 -14.58 -12.58 1.39
C SER A 129 -13.63 -11.40 1.28
N GLY A 130 -14.11 -10.22 1.71
CA GLY A 130 -13.31 -9.00 1.83
C GLY A 130 -12.91 -8.74 3.28
N SER A 131 -13.74 -7.98 4.01
CA SER A 131 -13.52 -7.68 5.43
C SER A 131 -13.50 -8.93 6.32
N ASP A 132 -14.27 -9.95 5.98
CA ASP A 132 -14.22 -11.28 6.61
C ASP A 132 -13.21 -12.18 5.89
N ALA A 133 -11.93 -11.80 5.96
CA ALA A 133 -10.86 -12.49 5.23
C ALA A 133 -10.66 -13.95 5.66
N ALA A 134 -11.01 -14.32 6.91
CA ALA A 134 -10.91 -15.69 7.39
C ALA A 134 -11.93 -16.64 6.76
N SER A 135 -12.96 -16.12 6.06
CA SER A 135 -13.97 -16.91 5.37
C SER A 135 -13.62 -17.24 3.91
N LEU A 136 -12.40 -16.98 3.44
CA LEU A 136 -11.94 -17.30 2.10
C LEU A 136 -12.15 -18.78 1.75
N LYS A 137 -12.45 -19.06 0.47
CA LYS A 137 -12.85 -20.37 -0.03
C LYS A 137 -11.89 -21.01 -1.03
N THR A 138 -10.98 -20.24 -1.64
CA THR A 138 -9.93 -20.79 -2.50
C THR A 138 -9.22 -21.91 -1.75
N LYS A 139 -9.10 -23.09 -2.35
CA LYS A 139 -8.54 -24.30 -1.74
C LYS A 139 -7.20 -24.64 -2.37
N ALA A 140 -6.33 -25.23 -1.57
CA ALA A 140 -5.11 -25.89 -2.02
C ALA A 140 -5.08 -27.29 -1.40
N VAL A 141 -4.97 -28.32 -2.26
CA VAL A 141 -4.97 -29.74 -1.84
C VAL A 141 -3.61 -30.33 -2.23
N LEU A 142 -2.94 -30.96 -1.28
CA LEU A 142 -1.68 -31.67 -1.53
C LEU A 142 -1.94 -33.00 -2.26
N GLU A 143 -1.40 -33.16 -3.45
CA GLU A 143 -1.44 -34.36 -4.26
C GLU A 143 -0.01 -34.78 -4.62
N GLY A 144 0.51 -35.75 -3.90
CA GLY A 144 1.92 -36.17 -4.07
C GLY A 144 2.87 -35.09 -3.56
N ASP A 145 3.65 -34.51 -4.46
CA ASP A 145 4.63 -33.47 -4.22
C ASP A 145 4.20 -32.06 -4.75
N GLU A 146 2.92 -31.94 -5.11
CA GLU A 146 2.33 -30.71 -5.62
C GLU A 146 1.08 -30.27 -4.82
N TYR A 147 0.83 -28.97 -4.73
CA TYR A 147 -0.48 -28.44 -4.36
C TYR A 147 -1.30 -28.15 -5.60
N VAL A 148 -2.57 -28.52 -5.57
CA VAL A 148 -3.57 -28.21 -6.59
C VAL A 148 -4.46 -27.10 -6.05
N ILE A 149 -4.43 -25.92 -6.67
CA ILE A 149 -5.16 -24.73 -6.22
C ILE A 149 -6.39 -24.54 -7.10
N ASN A 150 -7.55 -24.36 -6.45
CA ASN A 150 -8.83 -24.08 -7.08
C ASN A 150 -9.58 -22.96 -6.35
N GLY A 151 -10.10 -21.98 -7.10
CA GLY A 151 -10.86 -20.86 -6.56
C GLY A 151 -10.69 -19.58 -7.33
N SER A 152 -10.90 -18.45 -6.67
CA SER A 152 -10.73 -17.13 -7.31
C SER A 152 -10.35 -16.06 -6.31
N LYS A 153 -9.59 -15.07 -6.78
CA LYS A 153 -9.23 -13.85 -6.02
C LYS A 153 -9.76 -12.62 -6.74
N MET A 154 -10.18 -11.62 -5.97
CA MET A 154 -10.84 -10.42 -6.48
C MET A 154 -10.11 -9.16 -6.05
N PHE A 155 -10.15 -8.13 -6.90
CA PHE A 155 -9.51 -6.85 -6.68
C PHE A 155 -7.99 -6.92 -6.47
N ILE A 156 -7.32 -7.80 -7.22
CA ILE A 156 -5.88 -8.01 -7.09
C ILE A 156 -5.13 -6.96 -7.90
N SER A 157 -4.38 -6.13 -7.19
CA SER A 157 -3.51 -5.10 -7.76
C SER A 157 -2.33 -5.72 -8.49
N GLY A 158 -2.03 -5.22 -9.68
CA GLY A 158 -0.95 -5.74 -10.53
C GLY A 158 -1.33 -7.02 -11.30
N ALA A 159 -2.48 -7.62 -11.04
CA ALA A 159 -2.88 -8.89 -11.68
C ALA A 159 -2.86 -8.80 -13.20
N GLY A 160 -2.19 -9.78 -13.83
CA GLY A 160 -1.95 -9.85 -15.27
C GLY A 160 -0.75 -9.04 -15.76
N GLU A 161 -0.07 -8.34 -14.85
CA GLU A 161 1.15 -7.58 -15.13
C GLU A 161 2.32 -7.97 -14.22
N THR A 162 2.04 -8.62 -13.10
CA THR A 162 3.05 -9.14 -12.16
C THR A 162 3.36 -10.60 -12.45
N GLU A 163 4.57 -11.05 -12.12
CA GLU A 163 5.08 -12.39 -12.41
C GLU A 163 4.90 -13.35 -11.24
N VAL A 164 4.69 -12.83 -10.02
CA VAL A 164 4.59 -13.64 -8.80
C VAL A 164 3.30 -13.32 -8.07
N LEU A 165 2.54 -14.33 -7.69
CA LEU A 165 1.33 -14.20 -6.90
C LEU A 165 1.55 -14.81 -5.51
N VAL A 166 1.39 -14.03 -4.45
CA VAL A 166 1.36 -14.53 -3.06
C VAL A 166 -0.09 -14.81 -2.69
N VAL A 167 -0.47 -16.09 -2.74
CA VAL A 167 -1.87 -16.54 -2.69
C VAL A 167 -2.18 -17.15 -1.33
N MET A 168 -3.19 -16.64 -0.63
CA MET A 168 -3.78 -17.28 0.55
C MET A 168 -4.86 -18.26 0.11
N ALA A 169 -4.70 -19.54 0.49
CA ALA A 169 -5.66 -20.60 0.16
C ALA A 169 -5.88 -21.54 1.35
N ARG A 170 -7.00 -22.21 1.36
CA ARG A 170 -7.42 -23.11 2.43
C ARG A 170 -6.86 -24.51 2.20
N THR A 171 -6.05 -25.00 3.14
CA THR A 171 -5.54 -26.38 3.21
C THR A 171 -6.23 -27.19 4.29
N GLY A 172 -6.82 -26.51 5.28
CA GLY A 172 -7.48 -27.16 6.43
C GLY A 172 -8.95 -26.79 6.57
N GLY A 173 -9.49 -26.96 7.79
CA GLY A 173 -10.87 -26.65 8.14
C GLY A 173 -11.22 -25.15 8.07
N GLU A 174 -12.40 -24.81 8.60
CA GLU A 174 -12.88 -23.42 8.66
C GLU A 174 -12.02 -22.54 9.58
N GLY A 175 -12.12 -21.21 9.37
CA GLY A 175 -11.43 -20.22 10.16
C GLY A 175 -9.98 -19.97 9.75
N ALA A 176 -9.30 -19.14 10.52
CA ALA A 176 -7.95 -18.64 10.23
C ALA A 176 -6.88 -19.75 10.17
N ALA A 177 -6.96 -20.74 11.07
CA ALA A 177 -5.99 -21.84 11.17
C ALA A 177 -6.03 -22.81 9.98
N GLY A 178 -7.06 -22.76 9.14
CA GLY A 178 -7.16 -23.56 7.92
C GLY A 178 -6.53 -22.90 6.70
N ILE A 179 -5.94 -21.71 6.82
CA ILE A 179 -5.43 -20.93 5.69
C ILE A 179 -3.91 -20.98 5.64
N SER A 180 -3.39 -21.32 4.48
CA SER A 180 -1.96 -21.35 4.12
C SER A 180 -1.63 -20.27 3.09
N ALA A 181 -0.35 -19.95 2.91
CA ALA A 181 0.11 -19.01 1.91
C ALA A 181 1.07 -19.69 0.93
N PHE A 182 0.98 -19.32 -0.33
CA PHE A 182 1.72 -19.93 -1.42
C PHE A 182 2.34 -18.91 -2.36
N VAL A 183 3.49 -19.22 -2.92
CA VAL A 183 4.03 -18.53 -4.09
C VAL A 183 3.55 -19.28 -5.34
N VAL A 184 2.81 -18.57 -6.20
CA VAL A 184 2.28 -19.10 -7.46
C VAL A 184 2.87 -18.28 -8.61
N PRO A 185 3.56 -18.91 -9.59
CA PRO A 185 3.94 -18.22 -10.81
C PRO A 185 2.69 -17.69 -11.53
N ALA A 186 2.75 -16.44 -11.98
CA ALA A 186 1.58 -15.79 -12.58
C ALA A 186 1.17 -16.38 -13.94
N ASP A 187 2.09 -17.09 -14.59
CA ASP A 187 1.91 -17.80 -15.86
C ASP A 187 1.66 -19.33 -15.69
N ALA A 188 1.45 -19.79 -14.43
CA ALA A 188 1.17 -21.19 -14.18
C ALA A 188 -0.10 -21.63 -14.93
N GLN A 189 -0.08 -22.85 -15.50
CA GLN A 189 -1.24 -23.38 -16.20
C GLN A 189 -2.47 -23.43 -15.27
N GLY A 190 -3.61 -22.92 -15.75
CA GLY A 190 -4.84 -22.84 -14.98
C GLY A 190 -5.02 -21.49 -14.23
N VAL A 191 -4.05 -20.57 -14.31
CA VAL A 191 -4.21 -19.19 -13.84
C VAL A 191 -4.82 -18.36 -14.98
N GLU A 192 -5.98 -17.77 -14.73
CA GLU A 192 -6.66 -16.92 -15.69
C GLU A 192 -7.00 -15.55 -15.08
N TYR A 193 -6.91 -14.50 -15.91
CA TYR A 193 -7.15 -13.12 -15.51
C TYR A 193 -8.43 -12.58 -16.13
N GLY A 194 -9.30 -12.01 -15.29
CA GLY A 194 -10.46 -11.25 -15.74
C GLY A 194 -10.05 -9.93 -16.39
N LYS A 195 -11.04 -9.18 -16.86
CA LYS A 195 -10.83 -7.81 -17.34
C LYS A 195 -10.23 -6.94 -16.25
N ALA A 196 -9.43 -5.96 -16.65
CA ALA A 196 -9.07 -4.88 -15.74
C ALA A 196 -10.34 -4.14 -15.30
N GLU A 197 -10.48 -3.93 -13.99
CA GLU A 197 -11.60 -3.20 -13.43
C GLU A 197 -11.57 -1.72 -13.87
N GLU A 198 -12.71 -1.19 -14.26
CA GLU A 198 -12.89 0.24 -14.50
C GLU A 198 -13.05 0.96 -13.16
N LYS A 199 -11.99 1.62 -12.70
CA LYS A 199 -11.90 2.19 -11.35
C LYS A 199 -12.07 3.71 -11.35
N MET A 200 -12.47 4.24 -10.20
CA MET A 200 -12.49 5.67 -9.93
C MET A 200 -11.09 6.29 -9.99
N GLY A 201 -10.09 5.62 -9.41
CA GLY A 201 -8.68 6.02 -9.32
C GLY A 201 -7.74 4.84 -9.40
N TRP A 202 -6.44 5.08 -9.11
CA TRP A 202 -5.38 4.09 -9.28
C TRP A 202 -5.31 3.51 -10.70
N ASN A 203 -5.60 4.33 -11.69
CA ASN A 203 -5.68 3.87 -13.08
C ASN A 203 -4.30 3.49 -13.67
N ALA A 204 -3.21 3.97 -13.06
CA ALA A 204 -1.84 3.60 -13.44
C ALA A 204 -1.42 2.20 -12.96
N GLN A 205 -2.32 1.42 -12.38
CA GLN A 205 -2.11 0.00 -12.09
C GLN A 205 -3.38 -0.81 -12.40
N PRO A 206 -3.26 -2.02 -12.99
CA PRO A 206 -4.40 -2.90 -13.20
C PRO A 206 -4.88 -3.48 -11.87
N THR A 207 -6.17 -3.74 -11.81
CA THR A 207 -6.80 -4.50 -10.73
C THR A 207 -7.74 -5.50 -11.39
N ARG A 208 -7.59 -6.80 -11.10
CA ARG A 208 -8.36 -7.85 -11.80
C ARG A 208 -8.83 -8.91 -10.83
N LEU A 209 -9.81 -9.69 -11.30
CA LEU A 209 -10.09 -11.03 -10.79
C LEU A 209 -9.02 -11.99 -11.32
N ILE A 210 -8.61 -12.96 -10.48
CA ILE A 210 -7.79 -14.10 -10.86
C ILE A 210 -8.59 -15.36 -10.57
N SER A 211 -8.71 -16.27 -11.56
CA SER A 211 -9.26 -17.61 -11.40
C SER A 211 -8.14 -18.63 -11.37
N PHE A 212 -8.30 -19.65 -10.55
CA PHE A 212 -7.40 -20.79 -10.42
C PHE A 212 -8.20 -22.05 -10.72
N GLU A 213 -7.84 -22.76 -11.79
CA GLU A 213 -8.46 -24.02 -12.22
C GLU A 213 -7.39 -25.11 -12.29
N ASP A 214 -7.38 -26.00 -11.30
CA ASP A 214 -6.40 -27.09 -11.15
C ASP A 214 -4.94 -26.61 -11.28
N VAL A 215 -4.64 -25.44 -10.73
CA VAL A 215 -3.29 -24.85 -10.78
C VAL A 215 -2.35 -25.68 -9.91
N ARG A 216 -1.35 -26.30 -10.54
CA ARG A 216 -0.36 -27.15 -9.87
C ARG A 216 0.90 -26.39 -9.60
N ILE A 217 1.34 -26.41 -8.35
CA ILE A 217 2.60 -25.83 -7.90
C ILE A 217 3.37 -26.83 -7.03
N PRO A 218 4.70 -26.83 -7.07
CA PRO A 218 5.50 -27.68 -6.20
C PRO A 218 5.18 -27.48 -4.72
N ALA A 219 5.20 -28.53 -3.92
CA ALA A 219 4.89 -28.45 -2.49
C ALA A 219 5.80 -27.45 -1.72
N HIS A 220 7.04 -27.25 -2.19
CA HIS A 220 7.97 -26.29 -1.59
C HIS A 220 7.60 -24.82 -1.82
N ASN A 221 6.60 -24.53 -2.67
CA ASN A 221 6.05 -23.17 -2.83
C ASN A 221 5.13 -22.74 -1.67
N LEU A 222 4.89 -23.61 -0.70
CA LEU A 222 4.24 -23.25 0.57
C LEU A 222 5.15 -22.31 1.37
N LEU A 223 4.60 -21.19 1.82
CA LEU A 223 5.25 -20.27 2.75
C LEU A 223 5.03 -20.75 4.19
N GLY A 224 6.13 -21.00 4.92
CA GLY A 224 6.08 -21.54 6.28
C GLY A 224 5.46 -22.95 6.32
N LYS A 225 4.42 -23.13 7.14
CA LYS A 225 3.68 -24.39 7.32
C LYS A 225 2.21 -24.22 7.00
N GLU A 226 1.52 -25.33 6.72
CA GLU A 226 0.07 -25.32 6.58
C GLU A 226 -0.59 -24.68 7.82
N GLY A 227 -1.62 -23.85 7.58
CA GLY A 227 -2.36 -23.17 8.62
C GLY A 227 -1.72 -21.86 9.14
N GLU A 228 -0.50 -21.51 8.72
CA GLU A 228 0.16 -20.27 9.13
C GLU A 228 -0.14 -19.08 8.21
N GLY A 229 -0.72 -19.31 7.04
CA GLY A 229 -0.89 -18.29 6.01
C GLY A 229 -1.71 -17.08 6.45
N PHE A 230 -2.76 -17.27 7.26
CA PHE A 230 -3.55 -16.15 7.78
C PHE A 230 -2.75 -15.28 8.74
N LYS A 231 -1.91 -15.89 9.58
CA LYS A 231 -1.00 -15.15 10.46
C LYS A 231 -0.03 -14.30 9.67
N PHE A 232 0.57 -14.84 8.62
CA PHE A 232 1.48 -14.10 7.75
C PHE A 232 0.77 -12.97 7.00
N ALA A 233 -0.45 -13.24 6.52
CA ALA A 233 -1.29 -12.23 5.89
C ALA A 233 -1.58 -11.04 6.83
N MET A 234 -1.93 -11.31 8.10
CA MET A 234 -2.21 -10.26 9.08
C MET A 234 -0.94 -9.48 9.45
N GLN A 235 0.22 -10.13 9.55
CA GLN A 235 1.50 -9.46 9.76
C GLN A 235 1.86 -8.54 8.58
N GLY A 236 1.65 -9.01 7.36
CA GLY A 236 1.81 -8.19 6.15
C GLY A 236 0.88 -6.97 6.17
N LEU A 237 -0.39 -7.17 6.53
CA LEU A 237 -1.38 -6.09 6.58
C LEU A 237 -1.10 -5.04 7.67
N ASP A 238 -0.47 -5.37 8.80
CA ASP A 238 -0.07 -4.35 9.78
C ASP A 238 0.92 -3.36 9.14
N GLY A 239 1.92 -3.86 8.39
CA GLY A 239 2.80 -3.03 7.59
C GLY A 239 2.10 -2.33 6.42
N GLY A 240 1.21 -3.03 5.71
CA GLY A 240 0.43 -2.49 4.61
C GLY A 240 -0.43 -1.28 5.04
N ARG A 241 -1.03 -1.32 6.24
CA ARG A 241 -1.77 -0.20 6.81
C ARG A 241 -0.92 1.05 6.98
N ILE A 242 0.33 0.90 7.43
CA ILE A 242 1.32 2.00 7.48
C ILE A 242 1.61 2.51 6.08
N ASN A 243 1.86 1.61 5.13
CA ASN A 243 2.18 1.93 3.76
C ASN A 243 1.08 2.78 3.10
N ILE A 244 -0.18 2.34 3.19
CA ILE A 244 -1.29 3.07 2.55
C ILE A 244 -1.64 4.38 3.27
N ALA A 245 -1.47 4.43 4.59
CA ALA A 245 -1.54 5.67 5.36
C ALA A 245 -0.48 6.67 4.87
N THR A 246 0.73 6.19 4.63
CA THR A 246 1.85 6.98 4.10
C THR A 246 1.57 7.50 2.68
N CYS A 247 1.03 6.65 1.79
CA CYS A 247 0.61 7.09 0.46
C CYS A 247 -0.44 8.20 0.53
N SER A 248 -1.38 8.12 1.48
CA SER A 248 -2.38 9.17 1.69
C SER A 248 -1.75 10.49 2.11
N ILE A 249 -0.76 10.45 3.02
CA ILE A 249 -0.04 11.63 3.50
C ILE A 249 0.78 12.27 2.38
N GLY A 250 1.54 11.49 1.62
CA GLY A 250 2.35 11.98 0.51
C GLY A 250 1.49 12.66 -0.56
N THR A 251 0.41 12.01 -0.98
CA THR A 251 -0.54 12.59 -1.95
C THR A 251 -1.18 13.88 -1.42
N ALA A 252 -1.60 13.89 -0.15
CA ALA A 252 -2.18 15.07 0.48
C ALA A 252 -1.16 16.22 0.61
N GLN A 253 0.11 15.91 0.86
CA GLN A 253 1.18 16.91 0.88
C GLN A 253 1.38 17.54 -0.50
N ALA A 254 1.37 16.75 -1.57
CA ALA A 254 1.44 17.26 -2.94
C ALA A 254 0.23 18.16 -3.26
N ALA A 255 -0.97 17.73 -2.89
CA ALA A 255 -2.19 18.52 -3.06
C ALA A 255 -2.14 19.86 -2.29
N LEU A 256 -1.70 19.84 -1.04
CA LEU A 256 -1.54 21.03 -0.22
C LEU A 256 -0.49 21.99 -0.81
N ASN A 257 0.64 21.46 -1.30
CA ASN A 257 1.67 22.27 -1.94
C ASN A 257 1.11 22.96 -3.19
N THR A 258 0.41 22.24 -4.05
CA THR A 258 -0.25 22.79 -5.25
C THR A 258 -1.27 23.87 -4.87
N ALA A 259 -2.07 23.64 -3.83
CA ALA A 259 -3.04 24.63 -3.35
C ALA A 259 -2.38 25.90 -2.82
N LYS A 260 -1.27 25.77 -2.07
CA LYS A 260 -0.51 26.92 -1.56
C LYS A 260 0.01 27.83 -2.67
N GLU A 261 0.60 27.25 -3.72
CA GLU A 261 1.12 28.03 -4.83
C GLU A 261 -0.03 28.69 -5.64
N TYR A 262 -1.09 27.92 -5.93
CA TYR A 262 -2.26 28.49 -6.61
C TYR A 262 -2.87 29.68 -5.86
N LEU A 263 -3.00 29.62 -4.54
CA LEU A 263 -3.55 30.73 -3.74
C LEU A 263 -2.67 31.99 -3.75
N LYS A 264 -1.34 31.85 -3.93
CA LYS A 264 -0.42 33.00 -4.05
C LYS A 264 -0.52 33.67 -5.42
N GLU A 265 -0.71 32.88 -6.48
CA GLU A 265 -0.70 33.36 -7.86
C GLU A 265 -2.07 33.84 -8.33
N ARG A 266 -3.13 33.14 -7.99
CA ARG A 266 -4.49 33.44 -8.46
C ARG A 266 -5.05 34.69 -7.80
N THR A 267 -5.46 35.65 -8.60
CA THR A 267 -6.04 36.91 -8.15
C THR A 267 -7.53 36.99 -8.46
N GLN A 268 -8.36 37.33 -7.47
CA GLN A 268 -9.77 37.63 -7.60
C GLN A 268 -10.13 38.77 -6.63
N PHE A 269 -11.16 39.56 -6.96
CA PHE A 269 -11.57 40.73 -6.17
C PHE A 269 -10.41 41.70 -5.89
N GLY A 270 -9.51 41.86 -6.87
CA GLY A 270 -8.39 42.79 -6.83
C GLY A 270 -7.19 42.40 -5.96
N LYS A 271 -7.15 41.18 -5.42
CA LYS A 271 -6.02 40.66 -4.59
C LYS A 271 -5.80 39.17 -4.76
N PRO A 272 -4.58 38.67 -4.42
CA PRO A 272 -4.33 37.23 -4.41
C PRO A 272 -5.30 36.47 -3.49
N LEU A 273 -5.65 35.23 -3.86
CA LEU A 273 -6.53 34.40 -3.04
C LEU A 273 -5.95 34.17 -1.63
N ALA A 274 -4.64 34.10 -1.49
CA ALA A 274 -3.94 33.98 -0.22
C ALA A 274 -4.21 35.14 0.76
N ALA A 275 -4.73 36.27 0.28
CA ALA A 275 -5.10 37.44 1.14
C ALA A 275 -6.50 37.29 1.78
N PHE A 276 -7.24 36.24 1.48
CA PHE A 276 -8.57 35.98 2.06
C PHE A 276 -8.45 35.07 3.30
N GLN A 277 -8.86 35.59 4.46
CA GLN A 277 -8.73 34.88 5.74
C GLN A 277 -9.38 33.48 5.74
N ALA A 278 -10.56 33.33 5.11
CA ALA A 278 -11.24 32.06 5.02
C ALA A 278 -10.39 30.98 4.30
N LEU A 279 -9.58 31.38 3.30
CA LEU A 279 -8.68 30.47 2.60
C LEU A 279 -7.40 30.19 3.40
N GLN A 280 -6.91 31.20 4.14
CA GLN A 280 -5.80 31.01 5.08
C GLN A 280 -6.15 29.99 6.17
N PHE A 281 -7.37 30.00 6.69
CA PHE A 281 -7.84 29.02 7.68
C PHE A 281 -7.84 27.61 7.09
N LYS A 282 -8.32 27.41 5.86
CA LYS A 282 -8.27 26.11 5.19
C LYS A 282 -6.83 25.56 5.09
N ILE A 283 -5.87 26.38 4.69
CA ILE A 283 -4.46 25.99 4.61
C ILE A 283 -3.91 25.64 6.00
N ALA A 284 -4.25 26.41 7.03
CA ALA A 284 -3.81 26.14 8.40
C ALA A 284 -4.37 24.81 8.93
N ASP A 285 -5.66 24.55 8.72
CA ASP A 285 -6.33 23.32 9.14
C ASP A 285 -5.77 22.11 8.40
N MET A 286 -5.68 22.16 7.05
CA MET A 286 -5.08 21.08 6.23
C MET A 286 -3.66 20.73 6.68
N ASN A 287 -2.82 21.73 6.91
CA ASN A 287 -1.44 21.51 7.35
C ASN A 287 -1.38 20.90 8.76
N THR A 288 -2.20 21.39 9.69
CA THR A 288 -2.25 20.88 11.07
C THR A 288 -2.66 19.41 11.12
N GLU A 289 -3.74 19.06 10.43
CA GLU A 289 -4.24 17.69 10.38
C GLU A 289 -3.22 16.75 9.69
N LEU A 290 -2.56 17.22 8.62
CA LEU A 290 -1.56 16.43 7.91
C LEU A 290 -0.32 16.17 8.76
N VAL A 291 0.14 17.16 9.53
CA VAL A 291 1.24 17.00 10.49
C VAL A 291 0.86 15.98 11.57
N ALA A 292 -0.35 16.07 12.14
CA ALA A 292 -0.82 15.12 13.15
C ALA A 292 -0.91 13.69 12.59
N ALA A 293 -1.45 13.53 11.37
CA ALA A 293 -1.55 12.25 10.70
C ALA A 293 -0.16 11.62 10.44
N ARG A 294 0.81 12.42 9.98
CA ARG A 294 2.20 11.99 9.77
C ARG A 294 2.83 11.48 11.06
N GLN A 295 2.65 12.17 12.18
CA GLN A 295 3.20 11.73 13.46
C GLN A 295 2.55 10.42 13.93
N MET A 296 1.25 10.23 13.71
CA MET A 296 0.58 8.97 14.04
C MET A 296 1.10 7.81 13.21
N VAL A 297 1.37 8.01 11.91
CA VAL A 297 1.97 6.99 11.03
C VAL A 297 3.39 6.64 11.50
N ARG A 298 4.22 7.63 11.81
CA ARG A 298 5.58 7.40 12.32
C ARG A 298 5.59 6.66 13.65
N LEU A 299 4.69 7.01 14.56
CA LEU A 299 4.53 6.29 15.83
C LEU A 299 4.11 4.83 15.61
N ALA A 300 3.16 4.57 14.71
CA ALA A 300 2.74 3.22 14.38
C ALA A 300 3.87 2.39 13.75
N ALA A 301 4.64 3.00 12.84
CA ALA A 301 5.82 2.39 12.23
C ALA A 301 6.87 2.01 13.29
N PHE A 302 7.22 2.93 14.19
CA PHE A 302 8.13 2.67 15.31
C PHE A 302 7.65 1.54 16.20
N LYS A 303 6.36 1.50 16.56
CA LYS A 303 5.80 0.40 17.36
C LYS A 303 5.82 -0.94 16.63
N LEU A 304 5.66 -0.94 15.31
CA LEU A 304 5.79 -2.17 14.52
C LEU A 304 7.23 -2.65 14.49
N ASP A 305 8.20 -1.75 14.28
CA ASP A 305 9.63 -2.05 14.24
C ASP A 305 10.16 -2.59 15.58
N THR A 306 9.68 -2.03 16.70
CA THR A 306 10.07 -2.48 18.05
C THR A 306 9.33 -3.70 18.55
N GLY A 307 8.38 -4.25 17.77
CA GLY A 307 7.60 -5.42 18.17
C GLY A 307 6.65 -5.15 19.34
N ASP A 308 6.24 -3.89 19.53
CA ASP A 308 5.33 -3.47 20.61
C ASP A 308 4.03 -4.30 20.63
N SER A 309 3.52 -4.63 21.80
CA SER A 309 2.31 -5.46 21.97
C SER A 309 1.05 -4.82 21.39
N GLU A 310 1.02 -3.51 21.24
CA GLU A 310 -0.10 -2.74 20.70
C GLU A 310 0.06 -2.33 19.24
N LYS A 311 1.15 -2.76 18.59
CA LYS A 311 1.48 -2.38 17.21
C LYS A 311 0.30 -2.45 16.23
N THR A 312 -0.48 -3.53 16.28
CA THR A 312 -1.66 -3.71 15.41
C THR A 312 -2.71 -2.63 15.62
N THR A 313 -2.94 -2.24 16.89
CA THR A 313 -3.88 -1.15 17.22
C THR A 313 -3.41 0.18 16.70
N TYR A 314 -2.11 0.50 16.87
CA TYR A 314 -1.52 1.74 16.34
C TYR A 314 -1.49 1.76 14.81
N CYS A 315 -1.21 0.64 14.15
CA CYS A 315 -1.32 0.53 12.69
C CYS A 315 -2.76 0.80 12.21
N ALA A 316 -3.76 0.28 12.92
CA ALA A 316 -5.16 0.54 12.61
C ALA A 316 -5.56 2.01 12.85
N MET A 317 -5.09 2.63 13.93
CA MET A 317 -5.30 4.06 14.23
C MET A 317 -4.68 4.93 13.14
N ALA A 318 -3.43 4.68 12.77
CA ALA A 318 -2.69 5.43 11.77
C ALA A 318 -3.39 5.34 10.40
N LYS A 319 -3.73 4.12 9.96
CA LYS A 319 -4.43 3.91 8.70
C LYS A 319 -5.75 4.65 8.65
N ARG A 320 -6.61 4.46 9.65
CA ARG A 320 -7.91 5.13 9.69
C ARG A 320 -7.78 6.65 9.66
N PHE A 321 -6.92 7.20 10.53
CA PHE A 321 -6.80 8.64 10.67
C PHE A 321 -6.14 9.28 9.44
N ALA A 322 -5.00 8.75 9.00
CA ALA A 322 -4.25 9.32 7.88
C ALA A 322 -5.01 9.24 6.54
N THR A 323 -5.80 8.18 6.32
CA THR A 323 -6.59 8.06 5.07
C THR A 323 -7.81 8.98 5.08
N ASP A 324 -8.44 9.24 6.24
CA ASP A 324 -9.52 10.21 6.36
C ASP A 324 -8.96 11.65 6.17
N VAL A 325 -7.86 12.00 6.83
CA VAL A 325 -7.17 13.29 6.67
C VAL A 325 -6.68 13.48 5.23
N GLY A 326 -6.03 12.47 4.65
CA GLY A 326 -5.50 12.55 3.29
C GLY A 326 -6.60 12.85 2.26
N PHE A 327 -7.74 12.15 2.37
CA PHE A 327 -8.88 12.43 1.51
C PHE A 327 -9.42 13.85 1.71
N ASN A 328 -9.60 14.29 2.95
CA ASN A 328 -10.11 15.63 3.25
C ASN A 328 -9.17 16.72 2.74
N VAL A 329 -7.86 16.59 2.94
CA VAL A 329 -6.87 17.56 2.44
C VAL A 329 -6.88 17.61 0.91
N CYS A 330 -6.91 16.48 0.21
CA CYS A 330 -7.00 16.46 -1.25
C CYS A 330 -8.28 17.14 -1.75
N ASN A 331 -9.42 16.86 -1.11
CA ASN A 331 -10.71 17.44 -1.45
C ASN A 331 -10.75 18.95 -1.20
N GLU A 332 -10.22 19.45 -0.08
CA GLU A 332 -10.13 20.88 0.21
C GLU A 332 -9.13 21.59 -0.71
N ALA A 333 -8.01 20.95 -1.07
CA ALA A 333 -7.07 21.47 -2.05
C ALA A 333 -7.73 21.63 -3.43
N LEU A 334 -8.54 20.67 -3.85
CA LEU A 334 -9.37 20.77 -5.05
C LEU A 334 -10.36 21.93 -4.92
N GLN A 335 -11.05 22.05 -3.78
CA GLN A 335 -12.06 23.09 -3.54
C GLN A 335 -11.48 24.50 -3.66
N VAL A 336 -10.26 24.76 -3.16
CA VAL A 336 -9.64 26.09 -3.23
C VAL A 336 -9.21 26.48 -4.65
N HIS A 337 -9.08 25.53 -5.57
CA HIS A 337 -8.85 25.79 -7.00
C HIS A 337 -10.13 26.20 -7.75
N GLY A 338 -11.31 26.00 -7.14
CA GLY A 338 -12.59 26.26 -7.82
C GLY A 338 -12.75 25.40 -9.08
N GLY A 339 -13.22 25.98 -10.17
CA GLY A 339 -13.39 25.24 -11.44
C GLY A 339 -12.12 24.59 -11.99
N TYR A 340 -10.98 25.20 -11.74
CA TYR A 340 -9.67 24.65 -12.15
C TYR A 340 -9.28 23.37 -11.38
N GLY A 341 -9.76 23.17 -10.16
CA GLY A 341 -9.56 21.93 -9.43
C GLY A 341 -10.31 20.74 -9.99
N TYR A 342 -11.37 21.00 -10.77
CA TYR A 342 -12.25 19.98 -11.34
C TYR A 342 -11.83 19.46 -12.73
N ILE A 343 -10.87 20.14 -13.37
CA ILE A 343 -10.38 19.79 -14.70
C ILE A 343 -9.02 19.09 -14.63
N LYS A 344 -8.71 18.26 -15.63
CA LYS A 344 -7.54 17.37 -15.63
C LYS A 344 -6.19 18.05 -15.90
N GLU A 345 -6.18 19.35 -16.19
CA GLU A 345 -4.96 20.15 -16.29
C GLU A 345 -4.26 20.37 -14.96
N TYR A 346 -5.01 20.27 -13.85
CA TYR A 346 -4.50 20.27 -12.49
C TYR A 346 -4.58 18.87 -11.88
N PRO A 347 -3.64 18.49 -11.00
CA PRO A 347 -3.57 17.11 -10.49
C PRO A 347 -4.61 16.78 -9.41
N LEU A 348 -5.37 17.77 -8.91
CA LEU A 348 -6.18 17.62 -7.70
C LEU A 348 -7.32 16.61 -7.85
N GLU A 349 -7.99 16.58 -9.01
CA GLU A 349 -9.07 15.64 -9.28
C GLU A 349 -8.54 14.18 -9.25
N ARG A 350 -7.32 13.94 -9.77
CA ARG A 350 -6.65 12.63 -9.71
C ARG A 350 -6.29 12.28 -8.26
N HIS A 351 -5.72 13.22 -7.50
CA HIS A 351 -5.39 13.00 -6.09
C HIS A 351 -6.63 12.59 -5.28
N VAL A 352 -7.76 13.27 -5.45
CA VAL A 352 -9.03 12.91 -4.79
C VAL A 352 -9.49 11.51 -5.19
N ARG A 353 -9.44 11.15 -6.49
CA ARG A 353 -9.82 9.82 -6.96
C ARG A 353 -8.92 8.73 -6.40
N ASP A 354 -7.63 8.96 -6.40
CA ASP A 354 -6.63 7.98 -5.97
C ASP A 354 -6.71 7.71 -4.46
N VAL A 355 -6.78 8.76 -3.62
CA VAL A 355 -6.82 8.56 -2.17
C VAL A 355 -8.17 8.03 -1.66
N ARG A 356 -9.24 8.09 -2.48
CA ARG A 356 -10.56 7.61 -2.03
C ARG A 356 -10.57 6.13 -1.66
N VAL A 357 -9.84 5.31 -2.40
CA VAL A 357 -9.77 3.87 -2.15
C VAL A 357 -9.00 3.52 -0.87
N HIS A 358 -8.13 4.41 -0.40
CA HIS A 358 -7.33 4.19 0.81
C HIS A 358 -8.19 4.01 2.08
N GLN A 359 -9.39 4.58 2.12
CA GLN A 359 -10.34 4.38 3.22
C GLN A 359 -11.02 3.00 3.16
N ILE A 360 -10.90 2.28 2.04
CA ILE A 360 -11.61 1.03 1.76
C ILE A 360 -10.68 -0.17 1.84
N LEU A 361 -9.54 -0.13 1.16
CA LEU A 361 -8.61 -1.25 1.06
C LEU A 361 -7.80 -1.49 2.34
N GLU A 362 -7.13 -2.65 2.41
CA GLU A 362 -6.29 -3.08 3.55
C GLU A 362 -7.03 -3.06 4.91
N GLY A 363 -8.31 -3.37 4.83
CA GLY A 363 -9.28 -3.22 5.91
C GLY A 363 -9.95 -1.84 5.86
N THR A 364 -11.28 -1.83 5.68
CA THR A 364 -12.03 -0.57 5.65
C THR A 364 -11.82 0.21 6.94
N ASN A 365 -12.02 1.53 6.90
CA ASN A 365 -11.89 2.35 8.11
C ASN A 365 -12.89 1.95 9.21
N GLU A 366 -13.99 1.27 8.87
CA GLU A 366 -14.91 0.62 9.80
C GLU A 366 -14.25 -0.57 10.48
N ILE A 367 -13.54 -1.44 9.72
CA ILE A 367 -12.77 -2.56 10.30
C ILE A 367 -11.65 -2.05 11.19
N MET A 368 -10.98 -0.95 10.81
CA MET A 368 -9.97 -0.33 11.70
C MET A 368 -10.59 0.09 13.04
N ARG A 369 -11.80 0.68 13.03
CA ARG A 369 -12.54 1.02 14.25
C ARG A 369 -12.89 -0.21 15.09
N VAL A 370 -13.25 -1.33 14.45
CA VAL A 370 -13.50 -2.61 15.15
C VAL A 370 -12.24 -3.12 15.84
N ILE A 371 -11.08 -3.08 15.16
CA ILE A 371 -9.80 -3.52 15.76
C ILE A 371 -9.45 -2.67 16.96
N ILE A 372 -9.50 -1.34 16.81
CA ILE A 372 -9.21 -0.38 17.89
C ILE A 372 -10.16 -0.58 19.08
N ALA A 373 -11.48 -0.61 18.82
CA ALA A 373 -12.48 -0.72 19.87
C ALA A 373 -12.37 -2.05 20.64
N ARG A 374 -12.13 -3.17 19.96
CA ARG A 374 -11.94 -4.47 20.62
C ARG A 374 -10.76 -4.46 21.58
N ARG A 375 -9.67 -3.80 21.21
CA ARG A 375 -8.48 -3.69 22.09
C ARG A 375 -8.80 -2.85 23.32
N ILE A 376 -9.28 -1.62 23.13
CA ILE A 376 -9.60 -0.69 24.23
C ILE A 376 -10.62 -1.28 25.21
N LEU A 377 -11.65 -1.96 24.70
CA LEU A 377 -12.68 -2.58 25.54
C LEU A 377 -12.22 -3.86 26.25
N ALA A 378 -11.14 -4.49 25.78
CA ALA A 378 -10.54 -5.65 26.44
C ALA A 378 -9.52 -5.27 27.53
N GLU A 379 -9.04 -4.02 27.54
CA GLU A 379 -8.11 -3.49 28.53
C GLU A 379 -8.80 -3.21 29.86
N SER A 380 -8.12 -3.47 30.97
CA SER A 380 -8.55 -3.01 32.27
C SER A 380 -8.33 -1.49 32.40
N ALA A 381 -9.10 -0.81 33.23
CA ALA A 381 -8.98 0.65 33.41
C ALA A 381 -7.58 1.12 33.87
N SER A 382 -6.72 0.21 34.32
CA SER A 382 -5.32 0.46 34.70
C SER A 382 -4.34 0.48 33.53
N ASP A 383 -4.73 0.03 32.33
CA ASP A 383 -3.85 -0.17 31.18
C ASP A 383 -3.95 0.99 30.16
N VAL A 384 -4.70 2.04 30.47
CA VAL A 384 -5.06 3.15 29.56
C VAL A 384 -4.11 4.36 29.70
N LEU A 385 -2.84 4.16 30.08
CA LEU A 385 -1.86 5.29 30.06
C LEU A 385 -0.53 4.87 29.44
#